data_15db4744364a78fb0a4643e6e9250fd2
#
_entry.id   15db4744364a78fb0a4643e6e9250fd2
#
_cell.length_a   1.000
_cell.length_b   1.000
_cell.length_c   1.000
_cell.angle_alpha   90.00
_cell.angle_beta   90.00
_cell.angle_gamma   90.00
#
_symmetry.space_group_name_H-M   'P 1'
#
loop_
_entity.id
_entity.type
_entity.pdbx_description
1 polymer ?
#
loop_
_entity_poly.entity_id
_entity_poly.type
_entity_poly.pdbx_seq_one_letter_code
_entity_poly.pdbx_strand_id
1 'polypeptide(L)'
;MASASRLYAAHINEICQRYDRALEACGFHPALIGAGQPPPVHRDDQHYPYRAEPLFLQWAPLLAHSGSALLYRPGRKPLLLVLEPADYWHQAAPVPDGPWQRALDIRVIRQPADLRRHLPRAAKALALLGDPAQWRGLDIGGRTNPRPLLTHL
;
A
#
# COMPACT_ATOMS: atom_id res chain seq x y z
N MET A 1 6.27 25.02 8.18
CA MET A 1 6.80 23.73 7.67
C MET A 1 7.11 22.72 8.78
N ALA A 2 7.82 23.08 9.86
CA ALA A 2 8.09 22.15 10.99
C ALA A 2 6.81 21.62 11.68
N SER A 3 5.72 22.38 11.70
CA SER A 3 4.42 21.98 12.26
C SER A 3 3.74 20.87 11.44
N ALA A 4 3.69 21.01 10.12
CA ALA A 4 3.05 20.03 9.24
C ALA A 4 3.76 18.64 9.28
N SER A 5 5.10 18.64 9.28
CA SER A 5 5.87 17.39 9.43
C SER A 5 5.59 16.70 10.78
N ARG A 6 5.46 17.47 11.87
CA ARG A 6 5.15 16.90 13.19
C ARG A 6 3.74 16.32 13.24
N LEU A 7 2.76 17.02 12.67
CA LEU A 7 1.38 16.56 12.59
C LEU A 7 1.28 15.27 11.77
N TYR A 8 1.98 15.23 10.64
CA TYR A 8 1.98 14.01 9.83
C TYR A 8 2.67 12.84 10.52
N ALA A 9 3.80 13.07 11.17
CA ALA A 9 4.47 12.05 11.96
C ALA A 9 3.58 11.52 13.10
N ALA A 10 2.85 12.40 13.79
CA ALA A 10 1.89 12.00 14.81
C ALA A 10 0.74 11.17 14.22
N HIS A 11 0.20 11.57 13.06
CA HIS A 11 -0.82 10.81 12.33
C HIS A 11 -0.34 9.41 11.95
N ILE A 12 0.84 9.28 11.35
CA ILE A 12 1.41 7.96 11.00
C ILE A 12 1.64 7.12 12.26
N ASN A 13 2.08 7.72 13.35
CA ASN A 13 2.29 7.02 14.63
C ASN A 13 0.97 6.44 15.16
N GLU A 14 -0.12 7.21 15.10
CA GLU A 14 -1.47 6.75 15.48
C GLU A 14 -1.94 5.57 14.61
N ILE A 15 -1.73 5.65 13.29
CA ILE A 15 -2.05 4.54 12.39
C ILE A 15 -1.20 3.30 12.73
N CYS A 16 0.10 3.45 12.94
CA CYS A 16 0.98 2.35 13.35
C CYS A 16 0.46 1.65 14.61
N GLN A 17 0.11 2.40 15.65
CA GLN A 17 -0.41 1.83 16.89
C GLN A 17 -1.73 1.08 16.69
N ARG A 18 -2.60 1.58 15.80
CA ARG A 18 -3.86 0.90 15.45
C ARG A 18 -3.58 -0.42 14.74
N TYR A 19 -2.69 -0.39 13.75
CA TYR A 19 -2.29 -1.60 13.02
C TYR A 19 -1.56 -2.61 13.93
N ASP A 20 -0.70 -2.17 14.84
CA ASP A 20 -0.02 -3.05 15.78
C ASP A 20 -1.03 -3.85 16.60
N ARG A 21 -2.00 -3.17 17.20
CA ARG A 21 -3.08 -3.82 17.99
C ARG A 21 -3.92 -4.76 17.13
N ALA A 22 -4.32 -4.32 15.93
CA ALA A 22 -5.18 -5.10 15.05
C ALA A 22 -4.46 -6.36 14.53
N LEU A 23 -3.22 -6.24 14.10
CA LEU A 23 -2.42 -7.35 13.60
C LEU A 23 -2.13 -8.38 14.69
N GLU A 24 -1.77 -7.92 15.90
CA GLU A 24 -1.55 -8.78 17.06
C GLU A 24 -2.82 -9.56 17.44
N ALA A 25 -3.96 -8.84 17.56
CA ALA A 25 -5.24 -9.45 17.93
C ALA A 25 -5.72 -10.50 16.92
N CYS A 26 -5.39 -10.34 15.62
CA CYS A 26 -5.86 -11.21 14.55
C CYS A 26 -4.82 -12.22 14.08
N GLY A 27 -3.59 -12.21 14.63
CA GLY A 27 -2.53 -13.14 14.28
C GLY A 27 -1.96 -12.92 12.87
N PHE A 28 -1.95 -11.68 12.37
CA PHE A 28 -1.33 -11.33 11.09
C PHE A 28 0.00 -10.62 11.29
N HIS A 29 0.92 -10.85 10.34
CA HIS A 29 2.21 -10.16 10.26
C HIS A 29 2.91 -10.54 8.96
N PRO A 30 3.28 -9.57 8.11
CA PRO A 30 2.95 -8.14 8.09
C PRO A 30 1.60 -7.84 7.41
N ALA A 31 1.30 -6.54 7.19
CA ALA A 31 0.22 -6.09 6.32
C ALA A 31 0.79 -5.42 5.06
N LEU A 32 0.22 -5.76 3.90
CA LEU A 32 0.46 -5.10 2.62
C LEU A 32 -0.82 -4.40 2.18
N ILE A 33 -0.80 -3.09 2.11
CA ILE A 33 -1.94 -2.24 1.79
C ILE A 33 -1.77 -1.73 0.36
N GLY A 34 -2.69 -2.09 -0.54
CA GLY A 34 -2.65 -1.70 -1.93
C GLY A 34 -3.27 -0.35 -2.21
N ALA A 35 -2.72 0.37 -3.17
CA ALA A 35 -3.29 1.60 -3.69
C ALA A 35 -4.52 1.36 -4.59
N GLY A 36 -4.75 0.12 -5.00
CA GLY A 36 -5.79 -0.25 -5.95
C GLY A 36 -5.35 -0.15 -7.41
N GLN A 37 -6.24 -0.57 -8.30
CA GLN A 37 -6.05 -0.51 -9.75
C GLN A 37 -7.28 0.08 -10.42
N PRO A 38 -7.14 0.71 -11.60
CA PRO A 38 -8.29 1.11 -12.39
C PRO A 38 -9.06 -0.15 -12.84
N PRO A 39 -10.39 -0.24 -12.58
CA PRO A 39 -11.17 -1.39 -13.01
C PRO A 39 -11.22 -1.47 -14.55
N PRO A 40 -11.07 -2.65 -15.15
CA PRO A 40 -11.23 -2.80 -16.59
C PRO A 40 -12.71 -2.62 -17.01
N VAL A 41 -12.93 -2.00 -18.15
CA VAL A 41 -14.27 -1.98 -18.78
C VAL A 41 -14.56 -3.36 -19.36
N HIS A 42 -15.76 -3.87 -19.14
CA HIS A 42 -16.13 -5.20 -19.62
C HIS A 42 -16.07 -5.28 -21.15
N ARG A 43 -15.30 -6.23 -21.67
CA ARG A 43 -15.09 -6.46 -23.12
C ARG A 43 -14.50 -5.28 -23.89
N ASP A 44 -13.74 -4.43 -23.21
CA ASP A 44 -13.02 -3.31 -23.80
C ASP A 44 -11.57 -3.34 -23.30
N ASP A 45 -10.66 -2.73 -24.03
CA ASP A 45 -9.27 -2.51 -23.65
C ASP A 45 -9.10 -1.27 -22.76
N GLN A 46 -10.18 -0.51 -22.55
CA GLN A 46 -10.21 0.66 -21.68
C GLN A 46 -10.39 0.31 -20.20
N HIS A 47 -10.07 1.27 -19.35
CA HIS A 47 -10.27 1.18 -17.92
C HIS A 47 -11.15 2.32 -17.42
N TYR A 48 -11.93 2.06 -16.37
CA TYR A 48 -12.61 3.12 -15.63
C TYR A 48 -11.58 4.02 -14.94
N PRO A 49 -11.94 5.27 -14.61
CA PRO A 49 -11.05 6.15 -13.86
C PRO A 49 -10.53 5.50 -12.58
N TYR A 50 -9.23 5.62 -12.37
CA TYR A 50 -8.58 5.14 -11.15
C TYR A 50 -9.09 5.93 -9.93
N ARG A 51 -9.34 5.20 -8.86
CA ARG A 51 -9.65 5.77 -7.54
C ARG A 51 -8.78 5.07 -6.51
N ALA A 52 -7.95 5.84 -5.81
CA ALA A 52 -7.06 5.29 -4.80
C ALA A 52 -7.83 4.68 -3.63
N GLU A 53 -7.32 3.57 -3.13
CA GLU A 53 -7.89 2.82 -2.00
C GLU A 53 -7.85 3.66 -0.70
N PRO A 54 -8.97 3.84 0.01
CA PRO A 54 -9.01 4.66 1.22
C PRO A 54 -8.04 4.21 2.32
N LEU A 55 -7.86 2.91 2.52
CA LEU A 55 -6.90 2.38 3.51
C LEU A 55 -5.47 2.78 3.17
N PHE A 56 -5.11 2.80 1.89
CA PHE A 56 -3.80 3.25 1.43
C PHE A 56 -3.60 4.76 1.63
N LEU A 57 -4.64 5.55 1.33
CA LEU A 57 -4.58 7.02 1.46
C LEU A 57 -4.38 7.50 2.91
N GLN A 58 -4.70 6.68 3.91
CA GLN A 58 -4.37 7.00 5.29
C GLN A 58 -2.86 7.10 5.54
N TRP A 59 -2.05 6.37 4.76
CA TRP A 59 -0.60 6.31 4.89
C TRP A 59 0.13 7.29 3.98
N ALA A 60 -0.34 7.47 2.77
CA ALA A 60 0.35 8.30 1.76
C ALA A 60 -0.67 9.00 0.85
N PRO A 61 -0.54 10.33 0.60
CA PRO A 61 -1.48 11.09 -0.21
C PRO A 61 -1.21 10.91 -1.71
N LEU A 62 -1.14 9.66 -2.18
CA LEU A 62 -0.85 9.32 -3.57
C LEU A 62 -2.13 8.98 -4.33
N LEU A 63 -2.73 9.99 -4.97
CA LEU A 63 -4.01 9.88 -5.67
C LEU A 63 -3.92 9.28 -7.08
N ALA A 64 -2.74 9.26 -7.69
CA ALA A 64 -2.53 8.88 -9.09
C ALA A 64 -1.56 7.70 -9.29
N HIS A 65 -1.20 6.98 -8.23
CA HIS A 65 -0.17 5.94 -8.26
C HIS A 65 -0.79 4.54 -8.11
N SER A 66 -1.61 4.15 -9.09
CA SER A 66 -2.23 2.82 -9.12
C SER A 66 -1.18 1.70 -9.07
N GLY A 67 -1.52 0.59 -8.45
CA GLY A 67 -0.60 -0.56 -8.30
C GLY A 67 0.51 -0.38 -7.25
N SER A 68 0.67 0.81 -6.69
CA SER A 68 1.57 1.04 -5.55
C SER A 68 1.07 0.33 -4.29
N ALA A 69 1.95 0.09 -3.33
CA ALA A 69 1.59 -0.58 -2.09
C ALA A 69 2.39 -0.06 -0.90
N LEU A 70 1.83 -0.16 0.29
CA LEU A 70 2.53 0.12 1.53
C LEU A 70 2.69 -1.17 2.33
N LEU A 71 3.92 -1.50 2.68
CA LEU A 71 4.24 -2.63 3.54
C LEU A 71 4.44 -2.14 4.97
N TYR A 72 3.59 -2.61 5.88
CA TYR A 72 3.70 -2.32 7.28
C TYR A 72 4.11 -3.55 8.09
N ARG A 73 5.14 -3.38 8.89
CA ARG A 73 5.63 -4.37 9.87
C ARG A 73 5.63 -3.73 11.25
N PRO A 74 4.96 -4.32 12.25
CA PRO A 74 5.02 -3.82 13.62
C PRO A 74 6.44 -3.54 14.10
N GLY A 75 6.62 -2.37 14.73
CA GLY A 75 7.91 -1.93 15.23
C GLY A 75 8.91 -1.44 14.16
N ARG A 76 8.48 -1.31 12.90
CA ARG A 76 9.32 -0.77 11.82
C ARG A 76 8.65 0.42 11.13
N LYS A 77 9.48 1.29 10.58
CA LYS A 77 9.02 2.39 9.73
C LYS A 77 8.28 1.82 8.52
N PRO A 78 7.08 2.35 8.19
CA PRO A 78 6.31 1.86 7.04
C PRO A 78 7.09 2.05 5.74
N LEU A 79 7.03 1.05 4.86
CA LEU A 79 7.71 1.06 3.56
C LEU A 79 6.70 1.27 2.44
N LEU A 80 6.77 2.42 1.78
CA LEU A 80 5.99 2.74 0.59
C LEU A 80 6.72 2.26 -0.67
N LEU A 81 6.06 1.41 -1.44
CA LEU A 81 6.52 0.88 -2.70
C LEU A 81 5.73 1.57 -3.83
N VAL A 82 6.36 2.53 -4.48
CA VAL A 82 5.74 3.30 -5.57
C VAL A 82 5.97 2.58 -6.88
N LEU A 83 4.89 2.21 -7.56
CA LEU A 83 4.97 1.60 -8.88
C LEU A 83 5.16 2.67 -9.95
N GLU A 84 6.32 2.68 -10.58
CA GLU A 84 6.65 3.48 -11.76
C GLU A 84 7.00 2.52 -12.91
N PRO A 85 6.02 2.09 -13.71
CA PRO A 85 6.29 1.18 -14.81
C PRO A 85 7.32 1.77 -15.77
N ALA A 86 8.26 0.94 -16.23
CA ALA A 86 9.17 1.30 -17.29
C ALA A 86 8.43 1.18 -18.64
N ASP A 87 7.55 2.14 -18.92
CA ASP A 87 6.76 2.17 -20.14
C ASP A 87 7.10 3.42 -20.94
N TYR A 88 7.35 3.23 -22.24
CA TYR A 88 7.66 4.33 -23.15
C TYR A 88 6.47 5.28 -23.36
N TRP A 89 5.26 4.76 -23.23
CA TRP A 89 4.02 5.49 -23.56
C TRP A 89 3.36 6.18 -22.35
N HIS A 90 3.72 5.78 -21.13
CA HIS A 90 3.11 6.32 -19.92
C HIS A 90 4.16 7.05 -19.08
N GLN A 91 4.02 8.35 -19.02
CA GLN A 91 4.81 9.14 -18.07
C GLN A 91 4.30 8.83 -16.64
N ALA A 92 5.17 8.28 -15.79
CA ALA A 92 4.85 8.05 -14.40
C ALA A 92 4.46 9.38 -13.71
N ALA A 93 3.37 9.37 -12.97
CA ALA A 93 3.00 10.53 -12.17
C ALA A 93 4.12 10.84 -11.16
N PRO A 94 4.58 12.09 -11.04
CA PRO A 94 5.61 12.42 -10.07
C PRO A 94 5.07 12.18 -8.66
N VAL A 95 5.93 11.63 -7.79
CA VAL A 95 5.61 11.52 -6.36
C VAL A 95 5.59 12.94 -5.78
N PRO A 96 4.45 13.40 -5.26
CA PRO A 96 4.34 14.76 -4.77
C PRO A 96 5.25 14.99 -3.56
N ASP A 97 5.99 16.08 -3.58
CA ASP A 97 6.79 16.50 -2.44
C ASP A 97 5.91 16.90 -1.26
N GLY A 98 6.35 16.53 -0.06
CA GLY A 98 5.60 16.90 1.13
C GLY A 98 6.21 16.41 2.45
N PRO A 99 5.71 16.94 3.57
CA PRO A 99 6.18 16.58 4.90
C PRO A 99 5.94 15.11 5.26
N TRP A 100 5.05 14.44 4.54
CA TRP A 100 4.68 13.03 4.73
C TRP A 100 5.80 12.06 4.36
N GLN A 101 6.67 12.42 3.41
CA GLN A 101 7.76 11.56 2.95
C GLN A 101 8.74 11.19 4.09
N ARG A 102 8.93 12.07 5.06
CA ARG A 102 9.83 11.82 6.20
C ARG A 102 9.33 10.73 7.13
N ALA A 103 8.02 10.48 7.16
CA ALA A 103 7.39 9.47 8.00
C ALA A 103 7.45 8.06 7.40
N LEU A 104 7.80 7.93 6.13
CA LEU A 104 7.82 6.68 5.39
C LEU A 104 9.22 6.40 4.81
N ASP A 105 9.57 5.12 4.66
CA ASP A 105 10.63 4.71 3.74
C ASP A 105 10.00 4.57 2.35
N ILE A 106 10.62 5.16 1.33
CA ILE A 106 10.04 5.16 -0.02
C ILE A 106 11.00 4.45 -0.97
N ARG A 107 10.46 3.51 -1.75
CA ARG A 107 11.18 2.82 -2.80
C ARG A 107 10.35 2.73 -4.07
N VAL A 108 11.00 2.89 -5.20
CA VAL A 108 10.38 2.70 -6.52
C VAL A 108 10.52 1.24 -6.92
N ILE A 109 9.41 0.67 -7.43
CA ILE A 109 9.37 -0.62 -8.11
C ILE A 109 8.95 -0.42 -9.56
N ARG A 110 9.45 -1.25 -10.48
CA ARG A 110 9.21 -1.10 -11.91
C ARG A 110 8.09 -1.98 -12.45
N GLN A 111 7.77 -3.03 -11.74
CA GLN A 111 6.70 -3.96 -12.09
C GLN A 111 6.03 -4.52 -10.81
N PRO A 112 4.75 -4.92 -10.88
CA PRO A 112 4.03 -5.44 -9.72
C PRO A 112 4.72 -6.64 -9.06
N ALA A 113 5.37 -7.50 -9.84
CA ALA A 113 6.10 -8.67 -9.32
C ALA A 113 7.27 -8.31 -8.40
N ASP A 114 7.79 -7.08 -8.46
CA ASP A 114 8.86 -6.62 -7.58
C ASP A 114 8.43 -6.52 -6.12
N LEU A 115 7.13 -6.46 -5.84
CA LEU A 115 6.59 -6.51 -4.47
C LEU A 115 7.12 -7.73 -3.69
N ARG A 116 7.26 -8.89 -4.35
CA ARG A 116 7.76 -10.11 -3.72
C ARG A 116 9.12 -9.96 -3.04
N ARG A 117 10.00 -9.13 -3.60
CA ARG A 117 11.36 -8.90 -3.07
C ARG A 117 11.36 -8.24 -1.69
N HIS A 118 10.26 -7.56 -1.35
CA HIS A 118 10.10 -6.85 -0.09
C HIS A 118 9.32 -7.64 0.96
N LEU A 119 8.70 -8.76 0.56
CA LEU A 119 7.90 -9.60 1.44
C LEU A 119 8.74 -10.69 2.11
N PRO A 120 8.36 -11.17 3.30
CA PRO A 120 9.02 -12.32 3.92
C PRO A 120 8.79 -13.58 3.07
N ARG A 121 9.79 -14.46 3.04
CA ARG A 121 9.75 -15.71 2.25
C ARG A 121 8.61 -16.66 2.64
N ALA A 122 8.19 -16.64 3.91
CA ALA A 122 7.07 -17.45 4.40
C ALA A 122 5.94 -16.52 4.88
N ALA A 123 5.08 -16.11 3.95
CA ALA A 123 4.04 -15.12 4.21
C ALA A 123 2.69 -15.71 4.64
N LYS A 124 2.68 -16.82 5.40
CA LYS A 124 1.41 -17.44 5.87
C LYS A 124 0.53 -16.50 6.68
N ALA A 125 1.13 -15.57 7.40
CA ALA A 125 0.45 -14.58 8.23
C ALA A 125 0.32 -13.19 7.55
N LEU A 126 0.63 -13.06 6.26
CA LEU A 126 0.50 -11.80 5.53
C LEU A 126 -0.96 -11.44 5.33
N ALA A 127 -1.33 -10.22 5.72
CA ALA A 127 -2.62 -9.63 5.37
C ALA A 127 -2.47 -8.75 4.11
N LEU A 128 -3.32 -8.99 3.11
CA LEU A 128 -3.43 -8.19 1.91
C LEU A 128 -4.68 -7.32 2.01
N LEU A 129 -4.52 -6.01 2.03
CA LEU A 129 -5.62 -5.07 2.24
C LEU A 129 -5.84 -4.20 1.00
N GLY A 130 -7.10 -3.94 0.67
CA GLY A 130 -7.51 -3.12 -0.46
C GLY A 130 -8.11 -3.93 -1.59
N ASP A 131 -7.97 -3.44 -2.83
CA ASP A 131 -8.56 -4.07 -4.01
C ASP A 131 -7.95 -5.46 -4.29
N PRO A 132 -8.77 -6.54 -4.23
CA PRO A 132 -8.28 -7.89 -4.52
C PRO A 132 -7.70 -8.05 -5.93
N ALA A 133 -8.14 -7.23 -6.89
CA ALA A 133 -7.64 -7.29 -8.27
C ALA A 133 -6.15 -6.96 -8.36
N GLN A 134 -5.65 -6.11 -7.48
CA GLN A 134 -4.24 -5.74 -7.43
C GLN A 134 -3.31 -6.93 -7.15
N TRP A 135 -3.80 -7.94 -6.43
CA TRP A 135 -2.99 -9.08 -5.99
C TRP A 135 -3.03 -10.27 -6.95
N ARG A 136 -3.90 -10.23 -7.96
CA ARG A 136 -4.05 -11.33 -8.91
C ARG A 136 -2.77 -11.58 -9.70
N GLY A 137 -2.37 -12.85 -9.77
CA GLY A 137 -1.19 -13.29 -10.54
C GLY A 137 0.16 -12.95 -9.92
N LEU A 138 0.20 -12.31 -8.74
CA LEU A 138 1.48 -11.93 -8.12
C LEU A 138 2.14 -13.06 -7.32
N ASP A 139 1.43 -14.14 -7.01
CA ASP A 139 1.94 -15.27 -6.20
C ASP A 139 2.68 -14.79 -4.93
N ILE A 140 2.04 -13.89 -4.18
CA ILE A 140 2.63 -13.32 -2.96
C ILE A 140 2.16 -13.99 -1.67
N GLY A 141 1.20 -14.91 -1.76
CA GLY A 141 0.59 -15.56 -0.60
C GLY A 141 -0.27 -14.61 0.23
N GLY A 142 -0.59 -15.01 1.46
CA GLY A 142 -1.36 -14.18 2.38
C GLY A 142 -2.89 -14.33 2.26
N ARG A 143 -3.60 -13.57 3.08
CA ARG A 143 -5.08 -13.52 3.11
C ARG A 143 -5.58 -12.14 2.72
N THR A 144 -6.44 -12.11 1.72
CA THR A 144 -7.02 -10.86 1.21
C THR A 144 -8.20 -10.43 2.07
N ASN A 145 -8.16 -9.19 2.53
CA ASN A 145 -9.21 -8.51 3.29
C ASN A 145 -9.80 -9.38 4.42
N PRO A 146 -8.97 -9.90 5.34
CA PRO A 146 -9.50 -10.74 6.43
C PRO A 146 -10.45 -9.93 7.30
N ARG A 147 -11.71 -10.34 7.35
CA ARG A 147 -12.78 -9.63 8.08
C ARG A 147 -12.42 -9.27 9.52
N PRO A 148 -11.86 -10.19 10.34
CA PRO A 148 -11.48 -9.82 11.70
C PRO A 148 -10.53 -8.62 11.76
N LEU A 149 -9.53 -8.58 10.87
CA LEU A 149 -8.58 -7.47 10.81
C LEU A 149 -9.24 -6.16 10.40
N LEU A 150 -10.09 -6.18 9.37
CA LEU A 150 -10.80 -4.99 8.91
C LEU A 150 -11.73 -4.38 9.98
N THR A 151 -12.26 -5.21 10.87
CA THR A 151 -13.11 -4.74 11.99
C THR A 151 -12.29 -3.98 13.04
N HIS A 152 -11.01 -4.23 13.15
CA HIS A 152 -10.09 -3.58 14.10
C HIS A 152 -9.39 -2.33 13.52
N LEU A 153 -9.43 -2.14 12.20
CA LEU A 153 -8.81 -1.00 11.50
C LEU A 153 -9.78 0.14 11.28
#